data_d3675a3ce6885180fe20f28c1065a0d8
#
_entry.id   d3675a3ce6885180fe20f28c1065a0d8
#
_cell.length_a   1.000
_cell.length_b   1.000
_cell.length_c   1.000
_cell.angle_alpha   90.00
_cell.angle_beta   90.00
_cell.angle_gamma   90.00
#
_symmetry.space_group_name_H-M   'P 1'
#
loop_
_entity.id
_entity.type
_entity.pdbx_description
1 polymer ?
#
loop_
_entity_poly.entity_id
_entity_poly.type
_entity_poly.pdbx_seq_one_letter_code
_entity_poly.pdbx_strand_id
1 'polypeptide(L)'
;MGETFAQKALARASGLDHVAVGQIVDAEPDLVLSHDNTAAIGRFFASLGPSRVRCPERLAIVLDHAVPAPTSEHAANHTEIRRFVTEQGIPHFFDAGRGVCHQVVSEEALALPGQLVLGADSHTTHFGWLGAFGAGIGRSEAAALWATGILWLRVPETIRVDLAGALRPGVTAKDLGLWLLHRLGPDAGLYRAIEIGGPGLASLSIDSRMVIPNLLAESGAKSAYLEPDCAVFDWLAARLERRQGGVAASHRDALAAGALHPDRDAQYVVRHHVDLQWIEPAVALPHSPASVVPLSHAAGQPVHQAFIGTCTNGRLEDLALAARVLRGTDGRVRRVAPGVRLIVVPASDEVLRTALAAGHIETLLAAGAMLGVPGCGPCMGNHFGAPAAGETVISRSEERRVGKECRLTCR
;
A
#
# COMPACT_ATOMS: atom_id res chain seq x y z
N MET A 1 20.69 -4.72 25.08
CA MET A 1 19.51 -5.42 24.50
C MET A 1 19.45 -4.98 23.06
N GLY A 2 19.26 -5.93 22.15
CA GLY A 2 19.17 -5.61 20.72
C GLY A 2 17.91 -4.84 20.38
N GLU A 3 17.99 -4.02 19.36
CA GLU A 3 16.92 -3.12 18.90
C GLU A 3 16.15 -3.70 17.73
N THR A 4 14.85 -3.44 17.71
CA THR A 4 13.97 -3.73 16.59
C THR A 4 14.25 -2.77 15.42
N PHE A 5 13.80 -3.11 14.22
CA PHE A 5 13.86 -2.17 13.09
C PHE A 5 13.16 -0.84 13.43
N ALA A 6 11.98 -0.91 14.07
CA ALA A 6 11.23 0.29 14.45
C ALA A 6 12.02 1.23 15.37
N GLN A 7 12.75 0.68 16.35
CA GLN A 7 13.62 1.48 17.22
C GLN A 7 14.74 2.13 16.41
N LYS A 8 15.46 1.39 15.59
CA LYS A 8 16.57 1.91 14.76
C LYS A 8 16.10 3.00 13.77
N ALA A 9 14.95 2.79 13.12
CA ALA A 9 14.41 3.76 12.19
C ALA A 9 14.02 5.08 12.88
N LEU A 10 13.40 5.00 14.05
CA LEU A 10 13.03 6.20 14.82
C LEU A 10 14.21 6.86 15.51
N ALA A 11 15.22 6.10 15.99
CA ALA A 11 16.47 6.66 16.49
C ALA A 11 17.16 7.47 15.39
N ARG A 12 17.34 6.89 14.20
CA ARG A 12 17.89 7.58 13.02
C ARG A 12 17.11 8.86 12.68
N ALA A 13 15.78 8.76 12.61
CA ALA A 13 14.93 9.89 12.21
C ALA A 13 14.88 11.03 13.25
N SER A 14 15.29 10.77 14.49
CA SER A 14 15.36 11.76 15.56
C SER A 14 16.80 12.19 15.92
N GLY A 15 17.82 11.69 15.19
CA GLY A 15 19.21 11.98 15.45
C GLY A 15 19.73 11.44 16.78
N LEU A 16 19.10 10.37 17.29
CA LEU A 16 19.48 9.72 18.54
C LEU A 16 20.23 8.41 18.25
N ASP A 17 21.19 8.06 19.11
CA ASP A 17 21.90 6.78 18.99
C ASP A 17 20.98 5.59 19.27
N HIS A 18 20.10 5.73 20.27
CA HIS A 18 19.17 4.68 20.73
C HIS A 18 17.86 5.28 21.22
N VAL A 19 16.77 4.51 21.10
CA VAL A 19 15.47 4.87 21.65
C VAL A 19 14.82 3.69 22.38
N ALA A 20 14.08 3.99 23.44
CA ALA A 20 13.33 2.98 24.19
C ALA A 20 11.88 2.86 23.69
N VAL A 21 11.31 1.65 23.76
CA VAL A 21 9.88 1.45 23.51
C VAL A 21 9.06 2.35 24.43
N GLY A 22 8.08 3.04 23.90
CA GLY A 22 7.24 4.02 24.61
C GLY A 22 7.82 5.43 24.70
N GLN A 23 9.10 5.63 24.37
CA GLN A 23 9.71 6.97 24.31
C GLN A 23 9.03 7.81 23.22
N ILE A 24 8.84 9.10 23.52
CA ILE A 24 8.40 10.09 22.53
C ILE A 24 9.63 10.75 21.96
N VAL A 25 9.73 10.79 20.62
CA VAL A 25 10.84 11.39 19.89
C VAL A 25 10.32 12.38 18.85
N ASP A 26 11.06 13.45 18.62
CA ASP A 26 10.82 14.40 17.53
C ASP A 26 11.54 13.88 16.28
N ALA A 27 10.77 13.37 15.32
CA ALA A 27 11.31 12.71 14.13
C ALA A 27 11.20 13.59 12.89
N GLU A 28 12.26 13.65 12.10
CA GLU A 28 12.28 14.22 10.76
C GLU A 28 12.03 13.12 9.72
N PRO A 29 10.92 13.13 8.97
CA PRO A 29 10.71 12.16 7.91
C PRO A 29 11.59 12.46 6.70
N ASP A 30 12.03 11.39 6.03
CA ASP A 30 12.69 11.46 4.73
C ASP A 30 11.72 11.80 3.61
N LEU A 31 10.46 11.33 3.74
CA LEU A 31 9.38 11.59 2.77
C LEU A 31 8.05 11.80 3.49
N VAL A 32 7.27 12.75 2.98
CA VAL A 32 5.91 13.04 3.43
C VAL A 32 4.95 12.90 2.25
N LEU A 33 3.97 11.99 2.37
CA LEU A 33 3.01 11.69 1.32
C LEU A 33 1.66 12.33 1.62
N SER A 34 1.04 12.92 0.61
CA SER A 34 -0.39 13.26 0.61
C SER A 34 -1.00 13.01 -0.77
N HIS A 35 -2.32 13.06 -0.84
CA HIS A 35 -3.09 12.78 -2.06
C HIS A 35 -4.18 13.84 -2.26
N ASP A 36 -5.35 13.49 -2.78
CA ASP A 36 -6.49 14.41 -2.95
C ASP A 36 -6.89 15.17 -1.67
N ASN A 37 -6.48 14.69 -0.50
CA ASN A 37 -6.68 15.38 0.77
C ASN A 37 -5.75 16.59 0.99
N THR A 38 -4.76 16.79 0.10
CA THR A 38 -3.82 17.92 0.13
C THR A 38 -4.52 19.27 0.18
N ALA A 39 -5.66 19.45 -0.51
CA ALA A 39 -6.43 20.69 -0.44
C ALA A 39 -6.88 21.01 0.99
N ALA A 40 -7.40 20.01 1.72
CA ALA A 40 -7.82 20.18 3.11
C ALA A 40 -6.62 20.39 4.05
N ILE A 41 -5.50 19.69 3.83
CA ILE A 41 -4.26 19.88 4.58
C ILE A 41 -3.70 21.29 4.35
N GLY A 42 -3.68 21.77 3.09
CA GLY A 42 -3.20 23.09 2.73
C GLY A 42 -4.01 24.23 3.37
N ARG A 43 -5.34 24.08 3.44
CA ARG A 43 -6.20 25.03 4.16
C ARG A 43 -5.91 25.07 5.66
N PHE A 44 -5.68 23.90 6.28
CA PHE A 44 -5.28 23.83 7.68
C PHE A 44 -3.87 24.40 7.91
N PHE A 45 -2.91 24.07 7.05
CA PHE A 45 -1.55 24.63 7.06
C PHE A 45 -1.57 26.16 7.02
N ALA A 46 -2.35 26.76 6.11
CA ALA A 46 -2.49 28.20 6.04
C ALA A 46 -3.04 28.81 7.33
N SER A 47 -3.94 28.10 8.04
CA SER A 47 -4.49 28.58 9.33
C SER A 47 -3.47 28.56 10.49
N LEU A 48 -2.38 27.79 10.36
CA LEU A 48 -1.27 27.78 11.32
C LEU A 48 -0.35 29.00 11.19
N GLY A 49 -0.47 29.78 10.10
CA GLY A 49 0.26 31.01 9.86
C GLY A 49 1.50 30.95 8.94
N PRO A 50 2.17 29.81 8.72
CA PRO A 50 3.30 29.78 7.80
C PRO A 50 2.87 30.06 6.35
N SER A 51 3.70 30.78 5.60
CA SER A 51 3.47 31.05 4.16
C SER A 51 4.14 30.02 3.26
N ARG A 52 5.13 29.28 3.78
CA ARG A 52 5.92 28.29 3.04
C ARG A 52 6.03 26.98 3.80
N VAL A 53 5.95 25.90 3.05
CA VAL A 53 6.27 24.55 3.52
C VAL A 53 7.76 24.50 3.88
N ARG A 54 8.10 23.88 5.00
CA ARG A 54 9.47 23.84 5.55
C ARG A 54 10.45 23.08 4.65
N CYS A 55 10.04 21.92 4.13
CA CYS A 55 10.87 21.02 3.33
C CYS A 55 10.06 20.54 2.10
N PRO A 56 9.85 21.38 1.07
CA PRO A 56 9.03 21.03 -0.09
C PRO A 56 9.62 19.84 -0.87
N GLU A 57 10.94 19.66 -0.87
CA GLU A 57 11.65 18.56 -1.53
C GLU A 57 11.35 17.18 -0.92
N ARG A 58 10.85 17.15 0.32
CA ARG A 58 10.43 15.90 0.99
C ARG A 58 8.95 15.59 0.79
N LEU A 59 8.19 16.46 0.13
CA LEU A 59 6.76 16.23 -0.12
C LEU A 59 6.54 15.51 -1.45
N ALA A 60 5.76 14.43 -1.40
CA ALA A 60 5.18 13.79 -2.57
C ALA A 60 3.66 13.93 -2.52
N ILE A 61 3.08 14.46 -3.59
CA ILE A 61 1.64 14.65 -3.75
C ILE A 61 1.16 13.90 -4.99
N VAL A 62 0.16 13.04 -4.80
CA VAL A 62 -0.39 12.22 -5.89
C VAL A 62 -1.90 12.39 -5.94
N LEU A 63 -2.47 12.74 -7.08
CA LEU A 63 -3.92 12.75 -7.29
C LEU A 63 -4.37 11.37 -7.74
N ASP A 64 -5.04 10.61 -6.85
CA ASP A 64 -5.33 9.20 -7.09
C ASP A 64 -6.66 8.69 -6.49
N HIS A 65 -7.19 9.35 -5.45
CA HIS A 65 -8.38 8.87 -4.73
C HIS A 65 -9.70 9.30 -5.36
N ALA A 66 -9.72 10.41 -6.08
CA ALA A 66 -10.91 10.93 -6.74
C ALA A 66 -10.63 11.23 -8.22
N VAL A 67 -10.09 10.24 -8.94
CA VAL A 67 -9.66 10.39 -10.35
C VAL A 67 -10.38 9.39 -11.27
N PRO A 68 -10.90 9.87 -12.43
CA PRO A 68 -11.18 11.27 -12.75
C PRO A 68 -12.07 11.91 -11.70
N ALA A 69 -12.00 13.22 -11.50
CA ALA A 69 -12.80 13.92 -10.50
C ALA A 69 -14.29 13.59 -10.64
N PRO A 70 -14.93 12.95 -9.64
CA PRO A 70 -16.31 12.49 -9.76
C PRO A 70 -17.34 13.62 -9.63
N THR A 71 -16.94 14.77 -9.08
CA THR A 71 -17.78 15.95 -8.92
C THR A 71 -17.00 17.24 -9.19
N SER A 72 -17.72 18.34 -9.42
CA SER A 72 -17.11 19.67 -9.57
C SER A 72 -16.32 20.12 -8.34
N GLU A 73 -16.72 19.68 -7.13
CA GLU A 73 -15.99 19.95 -5.89
C GLU A 73 -14.63 19.26 -5.88
N HIS A 74 -14.55 17.98 -6.27
CA HIS A 74 -13.27 17.27 -6.42
C HIS A 74 -12.39 17.95 -7.48
N ALA A 75 -12.96 18.36 -8.60
CA ALA A 75 -12.23 19.09 -9.64
C ALA A 75 -11.67 20.44 -9.13
N ALA A 76 -12.45 21.16 -8.32
CA ALA A 76 -12.01 22.40 -7.67
C ALA A 76 -10.86 22.15 -6.69
N ASN A 77 -10.95 21.08 -5.88
CA ASN A 77 -9.87 20.65 -4.98
C ASN A 77 -8.59 20.32 -5.77
N HIS A 78 -8.69 19.59 -6.89
CA HIS A 78 -7.52 19.32 -7.75
C HIS A 78 -6.89 20.61 -8.29
N THR A 79 -7.69 21.60 -8.65
CA THR A 79 -7.19 22.91 -9.10
C THR A 79 -6.47 23.64 -7.97
N GLU A 80 -7.01 23.61 -6.75
CA GLU A 80 -6.38 24.17 -5.54
C GLU A 80 -5.03 23.47 -5.26
N ILE A 81 -4.97 22.15 -5.36
CA ILE A 81 -3.75 21.37 -5.15
C ILE A 81 -2.67 21.75 -6.18
N ARG A 82 -2.99 21.81 -7.47
CA ARG A 82 -2.03 22.19 -8.51
C ARG A 82 -1.45 23.59 -8.26
N ARG A 83 -2.31 24.54 -7.84
CA ARG A 83 -1.87 25.89 -7.46
C ARG A 83 -0.92 25.83 -6.24
N PHE A 84 -1.30 25.12 -5.18
CA PHE A 84 -0.49 24.94 -3.99
C PHE A 84 0.88 24.34 -4.31
N VAL A 85 0.94 23.29 -5.12
CA VAL A 85 2.18 22.66 -5.58
C VAL A 85 3.10 23.68 -6.26
N THR A 86 2.54 24.48 -7.18
CA THR A 86 3.30 25.52 -7.89
C THR A 86 3.79 26.60 -6.95
N GLU A 87 2.93 27.13 -6.08
CA GLU A 87 3.26 28.19 -5.12
C GLU A 87 4.31 27.74 -4.11
N GLN A 88 4.26 26.48 -3.64
CA GLN A 88 5.20 25.94 -2.67
C GLN A 88 6.49 25.38 -3.29
N GLY A 89 6.52 25.22 -4.63
CA GLY A 89 7.68 24.65 -5.34
C GLY A 89 7.91 23.17 -5.03
N ILE A 90 6.84 22.39 -4.89
CA ILE A 90 6.92 20.95 -4.56
C ILE A 90 7.34 20.16 -5.80
N PRO A 91 8.50 19.48 -5.79
CA PRO A 91 9.04 18.82 -6.99
C PRO A 91 8.37 17.47 -7.31
N HIS A 92 7.81 16.78 -6.29
CA HIS A 92 7.24 15.45 -6.47
C HIS A 92 5.71 15.53 -6.49
N PHE A 93 5.19 16.05 -7.61
CA PHE A 93 3.77 16.10 -7.90
C PHE A 93 3.41 15.17 -9.05
N PHE A 94 2.43 14.30 -8.82
CA PHE A 94 1.91 13.35 -9.80
C PHE A 94 0.42 13.59 -9.98
N ASP A 95 0.05 14.09 -11.14
CA ASP A 95 -1.32 14.45 -11.49
C ASP A 95 -2.17 13.20 -11.78
N ALA A 96 -3.47 13.39 -11.90
CA ALA A 96 -4.48 12.38 -12.17
C ALA A 96 -4.10 11.44 -13.31
N GLY A 97 -4.24 10.13 -13.07
CA GLY A 97 -3.95 9.09 -14.05
C GLY A 97 -2.55 8.48 -13.97
N ARG A 98 -1.65 9.00 -13.09
CA ARG A 98 -0.34 8.37 -12.88
C ARG A 98 -0.46 7.04 -12.11
N GLY A 99 -1.40 6.93 -11.17
CA GLY A 99 -1.63 5.73 -10.38
C GLY A 99 -1.89 6.02 -8.91
N VAL A 100 -2.12 4.97 -8.12
CA VAL A 100 -2.31 5.07 -6.67
C VAL A 100 -1.01 5.49 -5.98
N CYS A 101 -1.10 6.39 -5.02
CA CYS A 101 0.05 7.08 -4.43
C CYS A 101 1.14 6.13 -3.93
N HIS A 102 0.79 5.03 -3.28
CA HIS A 102 1.74 4.04 -2.76
C HIS A 102 2.54 3.35 -3.87
N GLN A 103 1.89 3.03 -4.98
CA GLN A 103 2.55 2.44 -6.16
C GLN A 103 3.44 3.47 -6.85
N VAL A 104 2.94 4.69 -7.07
CA VAL A 104 3.67 5.77 -7.75
C VAL A 104 4.94 6.13 -6.98
N VAL A 105 4.87 6.36 -5.68
CA VAL A 105 6.02 6.67 -4.83
C VAL A 105 7.06 5.54 -4.85
N SER A 106 6.61 4.28 -4.88
CA SER A 106 7.49 3.12 -5.02
C SER A 106 8.16 3.08 -6.39
N GLU A 107 7.40 3.25 -7.49
CA GLU A 107 7.91 3.25 -8.87
C GLU A 107 8.92 4.36 -9.13
N GLU A 108 8.72 5.53 -8.53
CA GLU A 108 9.62 6.68 -8.60
C GLU A 108 10.83 6.55 -7.65
N ALA A 109 10.93 5.46 -6.89
CA ALA A 109 11.97 5.24 -5.87
C ALA A 109 12.17 6.47 -4.96
N LEU A 110 11.04 7.08 -4.52
CA LEU A 110 11.06 8.23 -3.59
C LEU A 110 11.21 7.78 -2.14
N ALA A 111 10.72 6.59 -1.81
CA ALA A 111 10.94 5.93 -0.52
C ALA A 111 12.04 4.88 -0.68
N LEU A 112 12.96 4.82 0.28
CA LEU A 112 14.12 3.92 0.25
C LEU A 112 14.24 3.13 1.56
N PRO A 113 14.98 2.00 1.56
CA PRO A 113 15.22 1.20 2.77
C PRO A 113 15.80 2.04 3.93
N GLY A 114 15.35 1.77 5.14
CA GLY A 114 15.78 2.45 6.36
C GLY A 114 15.19 3.86 6.57
N GLN A 115 14.43 4.39 5.64
CA GLN A 115 13.82 5.73 5.73
C GLN A 115 12.55 5.76 6.59
N LEU A 116 12.24 6.95 7.13
CA LEU A 116 10.94 7.28 7.72
C LEU A 116 10.04 7.94 6.68
N VAL A 117 8.93 7.29 6.38
CA VAL A 117 7.91 7.78 5.43
C VAL A 117 6.61 8.03 6.20
N LEU A 118 6.17 9.28 6.25
CA LEU A 118 4.90 9.65 6.87
C LEU A 118 3.89 10.06 5.80
N GLY A 119 2.69 9.51 5.85
CA GLY A 119 1.66 9.81 4.84
C GLY A 119 0.32 10.14 5.45
N ALA A 120 -0.35 11.14 4.89
CA ALA A 120 -1.74 11.46 5.23
C ALA A 120 -2.72 10.43 4.65
N ASP A 121 -2.34 9.15 4.73
CA ASP A 121 -3.09 7.98 4.28
C ASP A 121 -2.81 6.80 5.21
N SER A 122 -3.85 6.04 5.57
CA SER A 122 -3.74 4.92 6.51
C SER A 122 -2.85 3.78 6.00
N HIS A 123 -2.79 3.58 4.67
CA HIS A 123 -2.00 2.52 4.05
C HIS A 123 -0.53 2.92 3.78
N THR A 124 -0.04 3.98 4.39
CA THR A 124 1.39 4.38 4.34
C THR A 124 2.32 3.29 4.90
N THR A 125 1.81 2.38 5.74
CA THR A 125 2.50 1.15 6.14
C THR A 125 3.01 0.34 4.95
N HIS A 126 2.40 0.53 3.76
CA HIS A 126 2.81 -0.05 2.49
C HIS A 126 4.32 0.01 2.26
N PHE A 127 4.96 1.14 2.55
CA PHE A 127 6.40 1.32 2.29
C PHE A 127 7.31 0.39 3.10
N GLY A 128 6.76 -0.33 4.06
CA GLY A 128 7.48 -1.40 4.73
C GLY A 128 7.92 -2.55 3.82
N TRP A 129 7.30 -2.74 2.65
CA TRP A 129 7.70 -3.77 1.70
C TRP A 129 9.13 -3.60 1.19
N LEU A 130 9.61 -2.36 1.15
CA LEU A 130 10.96 -2.01 0.72
C LEU A 130 11.93 -1.80 1.91
N GLY A 131 11.48 -2.02 3.14
CA GLY A 131 12.31 -1.86 4.33
C GLY A 131 12.31 -0.44 4.90
N ALA A 132 11.30 0.40 4.63
CA ALA A 132 11.11 1.70 5.27
C ALA A 132 10.14 1.62 6.45
N PHE A 133 10.27 2.57 7.40
CA PHE A 133 9.25 2.79 8.43
C PHE A 133 8.15 3.67 7.84
N GLY A 134 7.14 3.05 7.25
CA GLY A 134 5.97 3.74 6.73
C GLY A 134 4.88 3.88 7.80
N ALA A 135 4.34 5.08 8.01
CA ALA A 135 3.27 5.30 8.98
C ALA A 135 2.25 6.32 8.53
N GLY A 136 0.95 5.97 8.72
CA GLY A 136 -0.15 6.90 8.52
C GLY A 136 -0.22 7.98 9.59
N ILE A 137 -0.54 9.21 9.18
CA ILE A 137 -0.74 10.38 10.05
C ILE A 137 -2.03 11.11 9.70
N GLY A 138 -2.57 11.87 10.64
CA GLY A 138 -3.76 12.69 10.43
C GLY A 138 -3.47 13.94 9.58
N ARG A 139 -4.51 14.54 9.00
CA ARG A 139 -4.39 15.76 8.19
C ARG A 139 -3.80 16.95 8.97
N SER A 140 -4.17 17.10 10.25
CA SER A 140 -3.63 18.14 11.12
C SER A 140 -2.16 17.90 11.46
N GLU A 141 -1.76 16.64 11.68
CA GLU A 141 -0.36 16.26 11.86
C GLU A 141 0.46 16.53 10.59
N ALA A 142 -0.08 16.21 9.42
CA ALA A 142 0.57 16.52 8.14
C ALA A 142 0.76 18.04 7.96
N ALA A 143 -0.23 18.86 8.27
CA ALA A 143 -0.11 20.31 8.18
C ALA A 143 0.92 20.87 9.19
N ALA A 144 0.94 20.35 10.41
CA ALA A 144 1.97 20.73 11.40
C ALA A 144 3.38 20.33 10.92
N LEU A 145 3.50 19.11 10.35
CA LEU A 145 4.75 18.63 9.77
C LEU A 145 5.21 19.50 8.59
N TRP A 146 4.31 19.95 7.71
CA TRP A 146 4.64 20.88 6.63
C TRP A 146 5.15 22.23 7.16
N ALA A 147 4.63 22.68 8.31
CA ALA A 147 5.04 23.93 8.94
C ALA A 147 6.39 23.82 9.65
N THR A 148 6.67 22.71 10.31
CA THR A 148 7.81 22.55 11.24
C THR A 148 8.95 21.70 10.67
N GLY A 149 8.65 20.75 9.79
CA GLY A 149 9.58 19.73 9.30
C GLY A 149 9.74 18.52 10.23
N ILE A 150 9.14 18.54 11.42
CA ILE A 150 9.24 17.48 12.43
C ILE A 150 7.86 17.06 12.92
N LEU A 151 7.75 15.80 13.38
CA LEU A 151 6.58 15.28 14.06
C LEU A 151 7.01 14.42 15.25
N TRP A 152 6.35 14.60 16.40
CA TRP A 152 6.57 13.71 17.52
C TRP A 152 5.93 12.34 17.26
N LEU A 153 6.67 11.29 17.57
CA LEU A 153 6.21 9.90 17.46
C LEU A 153 6.57 9.15 18.75
N ARG A 154 5.67 8.28 19.17
CA ARG A 154 5.99 7.33 20.24
C ARG A 154 6.61 6.08 19.62
N VAL A 155 7.74 5.62 20.15
CA VAL A 155 8.38 4.37 19.72
C VAL A 155 7.45 3.19 20.02
N PRO A 156 6.99 2.44 19.00
CA PRO A 156 6.03 1.38 19.19
C PRO A 156 6.66 0.11 19.77
N GLU A 157 5.85 -0.69 20.48
CA GLU A 157 6.14 -2.11 20.66
C GLU A 157 6.15 -2.83 19.32
N THR A 158 6.85 -3.94 19.21
CA THR A 158 7.00 -4.67 17.95
C THR A 158 6.55 -6.13 18.06
N ILE A 159 5.76 -6.57 17.08
CA ILE A 159 5.39 -7.97 16.83
C ILE A 159 6.34 -8.52 15.75
N ARG A 160 6.87 -9.72 15.96
CA ARG A 160 7.69 -10.43 14.96
C ARG A 160 6.89 -11.51 14.28
N VAL A 161 7.01 -11.62 12.94
CA VAL A 161 6.48 -12.71 12.11
C VAL A 161 7.62 -13.31 11.29
N ASP A 162 7.97 -14.54 11.54
CA ASP A 162 8.99 -15.27 10.78
C ASP A 162 8.31 -16.19 9.77
N LEU A 163 8.53 -15.95 8.48
CA LEU A 163 7.98 -16.74 7.37
C LEU A 163 8.93 -17.86 6.96
N ALA A 164 8.40 -19.06 6.71
CA ALA A 164 9.10 -20.20 6.17
C ALA A 164 8.37 -20.82 4.98
N GLY A 165 9.06 -21.59 4.16
CA GLY A 165 8.46 -22.28 3.01
C GLY A 165 8.05 -21.35 1.87
N ALA A 166 7.07 -21.77 1.08
CA ALA A 166 6.52 -21.04 -0.04
C ALA A 166 5.01 -21.25 -0.16
N LEU A 167 4.31 -20.28 -0.73
CA LEU A 167 2.88 -20.38 -1.02
C LEU A 167 2.62 -21.47 -2.06
N ARG A 168 1.57 -22.26 -1.85
CA ARG A 168 1.15 -23.29 -2.80
C ARG A 168 0.56 -22.66 -4.08
N PRO A 169 0.58 -23.36 -5.22
CA PRO A 169 -0.12 -22.92 -6.43
C PRO A 169 -1.59 -22.59 -6.15
N GLY A 170 -2.03 -21.42 -6.62
CA GLY A 170 -3.39 -20.93 -6.40
C GLY A 170 -3.59 -20.12 -5.12
N VAL A 171 -2.61 -20.07 -4.23
CA VAL A 171 -2.56 -19.19 -3.05
C VAL A 171 -1.74 -17.94 -3.38
N THR A 172 -2.18 -16.79 -2.92
CA THR A 172 -1.57 -15.49 -3.20
C THR A 172 -1.15 -14.78 -1.92
N ALA A 173 -0.34 -13.71 -2.04
CA ALA A 173 0.01 -12.88 -0.90
C ALA A 173 -1.21 -12.21 -0.24
N LYS A 174 -2.33 -12.06 -0.97
CA LYS A 174 -3.60 -11.60 -0.40
C LYS A 174 -4.14 -12.60 0.63
N ASP A 175 -4.09 -13.89 0.33
CA ASP A 175 -4.51 -14.94 1.27
C ASP A 175 -3.62 -14.94 2.52
N LEU A 176 -2.29 -14.77 2.36
CA LEU A 176 -1.35 -14.61 3.48
C LEU A 176 -1.70 -13.38 4.32
N GLY A 177 -1.92 -12.22 3.70
CA GLY A 177 -2.29 -10.99 4.41
C GLY A 177 -3.60 -11.12 5.18
N LEU A 178 -4.63 -11.72 4.59
CA LEU A 178 -5.89 -12.03 5.26
C LEU A 178 -5.69 -13.00 6.43
N TRP A 179 -4.89 -14.05 6.23
CA TRP A 179 -4.55 -14.99 7.29
C TRP A 179 -3.84 -14.30 8.46
N LEU A 180 -2.90 -13.39 8.17
CA LEU A 180 -2.22 -12.59 9.19
C LEU A 180 -3.20 -11.71 9.97
N LEU A 181 -4.10 -11.01 9.30
CA LEU A 181 -5.13 -10.21 9.96
C LEU A 181 -6.02 -11.04 10.88
N HIS A 182 -6.44 -12.22 10.42
CA HIS A 182 -7.25 -13.14 11.21
C HIS A 182 -6.47 -13.67 12.41
N ARG A 183 -5.23 -14.10 12.18
CA ARG A 183 -4.39 -14.72 13.22
C ARG A 183 -3.94 -13.74 14.29
N LEU A 184 -3.59 -12.52 13.90
CA LEU A 184 -3.20 -11.46 14.82
C LEU A 184 -4.41 -10.89 15.57
N GLY A 185 -5.56 -10.79 14.89
CA GLY A 185 -6.76 -10.15 15.39
C GLY A 185 -6.88 -8.67 14.97
N PRO A 186 -8.08 -8.09 15.06
CA PRO A 186 -8.37 -6.78 14.48
C PRO A 186 -7.62 -5.61 15.13
N ASP A 187 -7.22 -5.74 16.40
CA ASP A 187 -6.59 -4.67 17.17
C ASP A 187 -5.15 -5.01 17.60
N ALA A 188 -4.61 -6.13 17.15
CA ALA A 188 -3.29 -6.60 17.60
C ALA A 188 -2.17 -5.64 17.21
N GLY A 189 -2.33 -4.98 16.06
CA GLY A 189 -1.38 -3.98 15.55
C GLY A 189 -1.56 -2.59 16.14
N LEU A 190 -2.58 -2.35 16.98
CA LEU A 190 -2.91 -1.00 17.45
C LEU A 190 -1.71 -0.29 18.09
N TYR A 191 -1.19 0.69 17.39
CA TYR A 191 0.02 1.44 17.68
C TYR A 191 1.26 0.53 17.91
N ARG A 192 1.34 -0.63 17.24
CA ARG A 192 2.51 -1.49 17.20
C ARG A 192 3.15 -1.51 15.83
N ALA A 193 4.44 -1.81 15.78
CA ALA A 193 5.11 -2.21 14.54
C ALA A 193 4.95 -3.72 14.34
N ILE A 194 4.82 -4.16 13.08
CA ILE A 194 4.84 -5.57 12.71
C ILE A 194 6.07 -5.78 11.82
N GLU A 195 7.02 -6.59 12.28
CA GLU A 195 8.25 -6.90 11.54
C GLU A 195 8.19 -8.32 10.99
N ILE A 196 8.27 -8.42 9.67
CA ILE A 196 8.19 -9.69 8.93
C ILE A 196 9.55 -10.01 8.36
N GLY A 197 10.02 -11.22 8.63
CA GLY A 197 11.29 -11.73 8.12
C GLY A 197 11.25 -13.24 7.92
N GLY A 198 12.43 -13.85 7.84
CA GLY A 198 12.59 -15.27 7.66
C GLY A 198 12.73 -15.73 6.21
N PRO A 199 13.17 -16.99 5.98
CA PRO A 199 13.53 -17.47 4.64
C PRO A 199 12.36 -17.53 3.65
N GLY A 200 11.11 -17.56 4.12
CA GLY A 200 9.93 -17.55 3.27
C GLY A 200 9.76 -16.26 2.45
N LEU A 201 10.34 -15.12 2.89
CA LEU A 201 10.29 -13.87 2.13
C LEU A 201 10.88 -14.00 0.72
N ALA A 202 11.95 -14.78 0.57
CA ALA A 202 12.60 -14.98 -0.72
C ALA A 202 11.70 -15.68 -1.76
N SER A 203 10.65 -16.37 -1.32
CA SER A 203 9.67 -17.02 -2.21
C SER A 203 8.58 -16.08 -2.73
N LEU A 204 8.49 -14.85 -2.19
CA LEU A 204 7.48 -13.87 -2.56
C LEU A 204 8.01 -12.92 -3.64
N SER A 205 7.23 -12.73 -4.69
CA SER A 205 7.52 -11.70 -5.71
C SER A 205 7.46 -10.28 -5.10
N ILE A 206 7.99 -9.28 -5.80
CA ILE A 206 7.90 -7.88 -5.39
C ILE A 206 6.43 -7.45 -5.27
N ASP A 207 5.59 -7.77 -6.24
CA ASP A 207 4.15 -7.47 -6.21
C ASP A 207 3.48 -8.10 -4.98
N SER A 208 3.84 -9.34 -4.66
CA SER A 208 3.35 -10.06 -3.47
C SER A 208 3.81 -9.41 -2.16
N ARG A 209 5.07 -8.94 -2.08
CA ARG A 209 5.58 -8.25 -0.88
C ARG A 209 4.84 -6.94 -0.61
N MET A 210 4.46 -6.21 -1.65
CA MET A 210 3.70 -4.95 -1.55
C MET A 210 2.31 -5.14 -0.92
N VAL A 211 1.70 -6.32 -1.07
CA VAL A 211 0.37 -6.61 -0.52
C VAL A 211 0.37 -6.65 1.01
N ILE A 212 1.40 -7.25 1.61
CA ILE A 212 1.40 -7.63 3.03
C ILE A 212 1.38 -6.41 3.95
N PRO A 213 2.34 -5.46 3.90
CA PRO A 213 2.34 -4.31 4.80
C PRO A 213 1.19 -3.35 4.53
N ASN A 214 0.73 -3.29 3.28
CA ASN A 214 -0.45 -2.53 2.91
C ASN A 214 -1.69 -3.05 3.66
N LEU A 215 -1.94 -4.36 3.60
CA LEU A 215 -3.09 -4.98 4.25
C LEU A 215 -3.01 -4.95 5.78
N LEU A 216 -1.81 -4.98 6.37
CA LEU A 216 -1.62 -4.92 7.82
C LEU A 216 -2.00 -3.57 8.44
N ALA A 217 -2.20 -2.51 7.66
CA ALA A 217 -2.84 -1.29 8.12
C ALA A 217 -4.21 -1.56 8.78
N GLU A 218 -4.94 -2.56 8.29
CA GLU A 218 -6.26 -2.94 8.79
C GLU A 218 -6.24 -3.59 10.19
N SER A 219 -5.06 -3.96 10.71
CA SER A 219 -4.88 -4.39 12.10
C SER A 219 -4.61 -3.22 13.08
N GLY A 220 -4.60 -1.99 12.58
CA GLY A 220 -4.21 -0.80 13.36
C GLY A 220 -2.70 -0.64 13.51
N ALA A 221 -1.89 -1.37 12.72
CA ALA A 221 -0.44 -1.28 12.79
C ALA A 221 0.06 0.14 12.50
N LYS A 222 0.96 0.63 13.36
CA LYS A 222 1.62 1.93 13.15
C LYS A 222 2.60 1.85 11.99
N SER A 223 3.29 0.72 11.85
CA SER A 223 4.16 0.40 10.72
C SER A 223 4.19 -1.11 10.48
N ALA A 224 4.46 -1.52 9.26
CA ALA A 224 4.66 -2.92 8.92
C ALA A 224 5.91 -3.03 8.03
N TYR A 225 6.93 -3.70 8.52
CA TYR A 225 8.24 -3.81 7.88
C TYR A 225 8.47 -5.23 7.36
N LEU A 226 8.95 -5.35 6.13
CA LEU A 226 9.52 -6.58 5.59
C LEU A 226 11.03 -6.39 5.46
N GLU A 227 11.80 -7.39 5.88
CA GLU A 227 13.25 -7.37 5.71
C GLU A 227 13.61 -7.26 4.23
N PRO A 228 14.28 -6.16 3.78
CA PRO A 228 14.67 -6.03 2.39
C PRO A 228 15.82 -6.96 2.06
N ASP A 229 15.79 -7.52 0.85
CA ASP A 229 16.83 -8.39 0.31
C ASP A 229 17.30 -7.92 -1.08
N CYS A 230 18.14 -8.72 -1.70
CA CYS A 230 18.68 -8.42 -3.04
C CYS A 230 17.58 -8.13 -4.07
N ALA A 231 16.43 -8.81 -4.01
CA ALA A 231 15.34 -8.58 -4.96
C ALA A 231 14.75 -7.16 -4.82
N VAL A 232 14.62 -6.67 -3.58
CA VAL A 232 14.17 -5.29 -3.29
C VAL A 232 15.22 -4.28 -3.78
N PHE A 233 16.50 -4.52 -3.47
CA PHE A 233 17.58 -3.62 -3.88
C PHE A 233 17.74 -3.56 -5.40
N ASP A 234 17.67 -4.69 -6.10
CA ASP A 234 17.73 -4.76 -7.57
C ASP A 234 16.54 -4.01 -8.20
N TRP A 235 15.33 -4.20 -7.66
CA TRP A 235 14.13 -3.52 -8.14
C TRP A 235 14.23 -1.99 -8.00
N LEU A 236 14.70 -1.50 -6.86
CA LEU A 236 14.89 -0.07 -6.59
C LEU A 236 16.07 0.51 -7.40
N ALA A 237 17.19 -0.21 -7.48
CA ALA A 237 18.37 0.22 -8.21
C ALA A 237 18.07 0.48 -9.69
N ALA A 238 17.29 -0.40 -10.34
CA ALA A 238 16.86 -0.21 -11.73
C ALA A 238 15.98 1.05 -11.90
N ARG A 239 15.22 1.44 -10.88
CA ARG A 239 14.40 2.67 -10.89
C ARG A 239 15.22 3.91 -10.68
N LEU A 240 16.16 3.87 -9.75
CA LEU A 240 17.11 4.97 -9.50
C LEU A 240 17.99 5.24 -10.73
N GLU A 241 18.47 4.19 -11.40
CA GLU A 241 19.24 4.32 -12.65
C GLU A 241 18.42 5.07 -13.72
N ARG A 242 17.16 4.71 -13.92
CA ARG A 242 16.28 5.39 -14.88
C ARG A 242 15.99 6.84 -14.50
N ARG A 243 15.83 7.14 -13.21
CA ARG A 243 15.43 8.45 -12.71
C ARG A 243 16.60 9.42 -12.55
N GLN A 244 17.73 8.94 -12.04
CA GLN A 244 18.88 9.78 -11.65
C GLN A 244 20.10 9.55 -12.55
N GLY A 245 20.06 8.54 -13.40
CA GLY A 245 21.25 8.04 -14.11
C GLY A 245 22.16 7.26 -13.17
N GLY A 246 23.40 7.05 -13.60
CA GLY A 246 24.38 6.26 -12.85
C GLY A 246 24.35 4.79 -13.25
N VAL A 247 24.88 3.93 -12.38
CA VAL A 247 24.95 2.47 -12.61
C VAL A 247 24.14 1.75 -11.54
N ALA A 248 23.27 0.84 -11.95
CA ALA A 248 22.39 0.11 -11.03
C ALA A 248 23.15 -0.58 -9.89
N ALA A 249 24.34 -1.13 -10.15
CA ALA A 249 25.16 -1.75 -9.11
C ALA A 249 25.54 -0.79 -7.99
N SER A 250 25.94 0.45 -8.32
CA SER A 250 26.26 1.47 -7.30
C SER A 250 25.02 1.89 -6.48
N HIS A 251 23.86 1.98 -7.12
CA HIS A 251 22.61 2.23 -6.42
C HIS A 251 22.24 1.09 -5.48
N ARG A 252 22.40 -0.15 -5.94
CA ARG A 252 22.16 -1.35 -5.13
C ARG A 252 23.03 -1.39 -3.87
N ASP A 253 24.34 -1.11 -4.00
CA ASP A 253 25.27 -1.11 -2.88
C ASP A 253 24.90 -0.02 -1.87
N ALA A 254 24.51 1.18 -2.34
CA ALA A 254 24.05 2.27 -1.50
C ALA A 254 22.73 1.93 -0.76
N LEU A 255 21.78 1.27 -1.44
CA LEU A 255 20.53 0.80 -0.85
C LEU A 255 20.78 -0.25 0.24
N ALA A 256 21.66 -1.20 -0.02
CA ALA A 256 22.03 -2.23 0.96
C ALA A 256 22.73 -1.63 2.18
N ALA A 257 23.62 -0.65 1.98
CA ALA A 257 24.30 0.05 3.07
C ALA A 257 23.35 0.94 3.91
N GLY A 258 22.31 1.52 3.29
CA GLY A 258 21.31 2.35 3.96
C GLY A 258 20.19 1.55 4.65
N ALA A 259 20.06 0.26 4.36
CA ALA A 259 19.04 -0.58 4.95
C ALA A 259 19.29 -0.81 6.43
N LEU A 260 18.21 -0.72 7.23
CA LEU A 260 18.24 -1.04 8.65
C LEU A 260 17.64 -2.44 8.86
N HIS A 261 18.29 -3.22 9.70
CA HIS A 261 17.83 -4.55 10.10
C HIS A 261 17.70 -4.64 11.60
N PRO A 262 16.72 -5.41 12.13
CA PRO A 262 16.65 -5.67 13.56
C PRO A 262 17.89 -6.44 14.05
N ASP A 263 18.26 -6.25 15.30
CA ASP A 263 19.31 -7.04 15.91
C ASP A 263 18.84 -8.50 16.11
N ARG A 264 19.80 -9.43 16.19
CA ARG A 264 19.47 -10.86 16.38
C ARG A 264 18.78 -11.12 17.71
N ASP A 265 19.10 -10.33 18.72
CA ASP A 265 18.55 -10.39 20.09
C ASP A 265 17.49 -9.30 20.34
N ALA A 266 16.93 -8.69 19.27
CA ALA A 266 15.86 -7.70 19.37
C ALA A 266 14.66 -8.26 20.16
N GLN A 267 14.08 -7.40 21.01
CA GLN A 267 12.98 -7.77 21.89
C GLN A 267 11.64 -7.52 21.22
N TYR A 268 10.79 -8.52 21.19
CA TYR A 268 9.45 -8.48 20.62
C TYR A 268 8.40 -8.83 21.67
N VAL A 269 7.23 -8.15 21.63
CA VAL A 269 6.11 -8.47 22.53
C VAL A 269 5.51 -9.85 22.25
N VAL A 270 5.57 -10.28 20.99
CA VAL A 270 5.17 -11.62 20.55
C VAL A 270 5.91 -11.98 19.26
N ARG A 271 6.17 -13.28 19.08
CA ARG A 271 6.77 -13.82 17.85
C ARG A 271 5.85 -14.91 17.29
N HIS A 272 5.57 -14.82 16.01
CA HIS A 272 4.81 -15.82 15.26
C HIS A 272 5.71 -16.49 14.22
N HIS A 273 5.56 -17.80 14.07
CA HIS A 273 6.18 -18.57 13.00
C HIS A 273 5.09 -19.03 12.04
N VAL A 274 5.27 -18.76 10.76
CA VAL A 274 4.27 -19.02 9.72
C VAL A 274 4.93 -19.82 8.60
N ASP A 275 4.48 -21.04 8.41
CA ASP A 275 4.86 -21.83 7.24
C ASP A 275 3.85 -21.57 6.11
N LEU A 276 4.34 -20.93 5.04
CA LEU A 276 3.53 -20.49 3.90
C LEU A 276 2.79 -21.64 3.19
N GLN A 277 3.28 -22.88 3.30
CA GLN A 277 2.59 -24.04 2.72
C GLN A 277 1.22 -24.33 3.34
N TRP A 278 0.96 -23.85 4.57
CA TRP A 278 -0.32 -24.05 5.26
C TRP A 278 -1.35 -22.96 5.00
N ILE A 279 -0.97 -21.90 4.28
CA ILE A 279 -1.93 -20.87 3.89
C ILE A 279 -2.87 -21.44 2.83
N GLU A 280 -4.17 -21.20 3.03
CA GLU A 280 -5.23 -21.66 2.12
C GLU A 280 -5.92 -20.45 1.48
N PRO A 281 -6.54 -20.64 0.30
CA PRO A 281 -7.37 -19.62 -0.31
C PRO A 281 -8.49 -19.21 0.65
N ALA A 282 -8.56 -17.91 0.92
CA ALA A 282 -9.42 -17.36 1.93
C ALA A 282 -10.22 -16.16 1.42
N VAL A 283 -11.28 -15.82 2.13
CA VAL A 283 -12.10 -14.64 1.88
C VAL A 283 -12.47 -14.00 3.20
N ALA A 284 -12.42 -12.68 3.25
CA ALA A 284 -12.93 -11.94 4.38
C ALA A 284 -14.42 -11.62 4.17
N LEU A 285 -15.25 -12.02 5.11
CA LEU A 285 -16.68 -11.72 5.11
C LEU A 285 -16.94 -10.26 5.57
N PRO A 286 -18.08 -9.64 5.18
CA PRO A 286 -18.50 -8.37 5.76
C PRO A 286 -18.65 -8.51 7.29
N HIS A 287 -18.30 -7.56 8.05
CA HIS A 287 -17.87 -6.19 7.93
C HIS A 287 -16.46 -5.96 8.53
N SER A 288 -15.59 -6.98 8.56
CA SER A 288 -14.22 -6.86 9.04
C SER A 288 -13.23 -7.61 8.17
N PRO A 289 -12.06 -7.03 7.77
CA PRO A 289 -11.02 -7.74 7.02
C PRO A 289 -10.40 -8.89 7.82
N ALA A 290 -10.58 -8.89 9.14
CA ALA A 290 -10.20 -9.99 10.02
C ALA A 290 -11.23 -11.13 10.10
N SER A 291 -12.46 -10.94 9.57
CA SER A 291 -13.49 -11.98 9.50
C SER A 291 -13.23 -12.96 8.36
N VAL A 292 -12.07 -13.60 8.41
CA VAL A 292 -11.56 -14.47 7.35
C VAL A 292 -12.10 -15.88 7.52
N VAL A 293 -12.56 -16.45 6.41
CA VAL A 293 -13.00 -17.85 6.32
C VAL A 293 -12.37 -18.52 5.10
N PRO A 294 -12.23 -19.86 5.09
CA PRO A 294 -11.87 -20.59 3.89
C PRO A 294 -12.81 -20.27 2.73
N LEU A 295 -12.29 -20.19 1.51
CA LEU A 295 -13.08 -19.87 0.32
C LEU A 295 -14.29 -20.79 0.14
N SER A 296 -14.17 -22.07 0.53
CA SER A 296 -15.25 -23.06 0.47
C SER A 296 -16.50 -22.66 1.26
N HIS A 297 -16.36 -21.88 2.32
CA HIS A 297 -17.49 -21.40 3.14
C HIS A 297 -18.27 -20.25 2.49
N ALA A 298 -17.66 -19.55 1.53
CA ALA A 298 -18.29 -18.48 0.77
C ALA A 298 -18.77 -18.96 -0.62
N ALA A 299 -18.51 -20.20 -0.97
CA ALA A 299 -18.93 -20.76 -2.27
C ALA A 299 -20.46 -20.74 -2.42
N GLY A 300 -20.93 -20.46 -3.64
CA GLY A 300 -22.37 -20.42 -3.96
C GLY A 300 -23.06 -19.08 -3.64
N GLN A 301 -22.38 -18.12 -3.04
CA GLN A 301 -22.93 -16.78 -2.85
C GLN A 301 -23.05 -16.06 -4.21
N PRO A 302 -24.17 -15.36 -4.46
CA PRO A 302 -24.30 -14.57 -5.68
C PRO A 302 -23.29 -13.40 -5.68
N VAL A 303 -22.67 -13.15 -6.83
CA VAL A 303 -21.75 -12.02 -7.02
C VAL A 303 -22.35 -11.08 -8.07
N HIS A 304 -22.51 -9.81 -7.71
CA HIS A 304 -23.04 -8.77 -8.59
C HIS A 304 -21.92 -7.92 -9.20
N GLN A 305 -20.81 -7.82 -8.49
CA GLN A 305 -19.64 -7.08 -8.95
C GLN A 305 -18.34 -7.75 -8.50
N ALA A 306 -17.37 -7.83 -9.40
CA ALA A 306 -15.99 -8.20 -9.10
C ALA A 306 -15.09 -7.00 -9.33
N PHE A 307 -14.17 -6.74 -8.40
CA PHE A 307 -13.25 -5.62 -8.49
C PHE A 307 -11.80 -6.07 -8.30
N ILE A 308 -10.93 -5.64 -9.24
CA ILE A 308 -9.49 -5.84 -9.20
C ILE A 308 -8.83 -4.48 -9.30
N GLY A 309 -8.09 -4.07 -8.26
CA GLY A 309 -7.48 -2.76 -8.22
C GLY A 309 -6.94 -2.39 -6.84
N THR A 310 -6.64 -1.13 -6.66
CA THR A 310 -6.19 -0.44 -5.45
C THR A 310 -4.70 -0.54 -5.11
N CYS A 311 -4.35 0.08 -3.97
CA CYS A 311 -2.99 0.03 -3.45
C CYS A 311 -2.57 -1.36 -2.96
N THR A 312 -3.53 -2.21 -2.56
CA THR A 312 -3.24 -3.58 -2.14
C THR A 312 -2.97 -4.48 -3.33
N ASN A 313 -3.85 -4.45 -4.34
CA ASN A 313 -3.80 -5.31 -5.53
C ASN A 313 -4.18 -4.48 -6.78
N GLY A 314 -3.88 -4.97 -7.95
CA GLY A 314 -4.06 -4.23 -9.21
C GLY A 314 -2.73 -4.06 -9.95
N ARG A 315 -1.70 -4.79 -9.49
CA ARG A 315 -0.38 -4.86 -10.10
C ARG A 315 -0.36 -5.86 -11.25
N LEU A 316 0.77 -5.92 -11.92
CA LEU A 316 0.92 -6.76 -13.11
C LEU A 316 0.58 -8.24 -12.83
N GLU A 317 1.03 -8.77 -11.70
CA GLU A 317 0.77 -10.15 -11.28
C GLU A 317 -0.73 -10.42 -11.09
N ASP A 318 -1.47 -9.48 -10.51
CA ASP A 318 -2.92 -9.59 -10.32
C ASP A 318 -3.67 -9.59 -11.65
N LEU A 319 -3.31 -8.68 -12.57
CA LEU A 319 -3.92 -8.58 -13.89
C LEU A 319 -3.61 -9.81 -14.76
N ALA A 320 -2.37 -10.32 -14.68
CA ALA A 320 -1.95 -11.54 -15.35
C ALA A 320 -2.72 -12.76 -14.83
N LEU A 321 -2.89 -12.86 -13.51
CA LEU A 321 -3.65 -13.96 -12.88
C LEU A 321 -5.13 -13.92 -13.33
N ALA A 322 -5.76 -12.75 -13.30
CA ALA A 322 -7.14 -12.58 -13.74
C ALA A 322 -7.31 -12.90 -15.22
N ALA A 323 -6.42 -12.42 -16.08
CA ALA A 323 -6.43 -12.72 -17.51
C ALA A 323 -6.27 -14.23 -17.77
N ARG A 324 -5.38 -14.90 -17.02
CA ARG A 324 -5.20 -16.36 -17.11
C ARG A 324 -6.45 -17.14 -16.71
N VAL A 325 -7.13 -16.74 -15.62
CA VAL A 325 -8.38 -17.38 -15.16
C VAL A 325 -9.48 -17.22 -16.20
N LEU A 326 -9.62 -16.03 -16.79
CA LEU A 326 -10.64 -15.74 -17.78
C LEU A 326 -10.37 -16.41 -19.15
N ARG A 327 -9.09 -16.60 -19.50
CA ARG A 327 -8.73 -17.30 -20.74
C ARG A 327 -8.97 -18.81 -20.68
N GLY A 328 -8.98 -19.41 -19.50
CA GLY A 328 -9.14 -20.86 -19.36
C GLY A 328 -7.98 -21.67 -19.93
N THR A 329 -8.04 -22.99 -19.75
CA THR A 329 -7.01 -23.94 -20.22
C THR A 329 -7.11 -24.22 -21.73
N ASP A 330 -8.28 -23.95 -22.33
CA ASP A 330 -8.54 -24.10 -23.78
C ASP A 330 -8.12 -22.87 -24.60
N GLY A 331 -7.54 -21.85 -23.97
CA GLY A 331 -7.10 -20.61 -24.59
C GLY A 331 -8.24 -19.65 -24.98
N ARG A 332 -9.49 -20.02 -24.78
CA ARG A 332 -10.64 -19.16 -25.10
C ARG A 332 -10.95 -18.21 -23.97
N VAL A 333 -11.18 -16.94 -24.31
CA VAL A 333 -11.61 -15.94 -23.33
C VAL A 333 -13.09 -16.16 -22.99
N ARG A 334 -13.35 -16.39 -21.72
CA ARG A 334 -14.71 -16.53 -21.18
C ARG A 334 -15.21 -15.17 -20.74
N ARG A 335 -16.41 -14.84 -21.15
CA ARG A 335 -17.08 -13.62 -20.69
C ARG A 335 -17.54 -13.79 -19.24
N VAL A 336 -17.54 -12.69 -18.49
CA VAL A 336 -18.18 -12.64 -17.17
C VAL A 336 -19.66 -12.99 -17.29
N ALA A 337 -20.21 -13.61 -16.26
CA ALA A 337 -21.61 -14.03 -16.25
C ALA A 337 -22.56 -12.83 -16.47
N PRO A 338 -23.70 -13.04 -17.16
CA PRO A 338 -24.71 -11.98 -17.31
C PRO A 338 -25.10 -11.41 -15.93
N GLY A 339 -25.19 -10.08 -15.84
CA GLY A 339 -25.53 -9.37 -14.60
C GLY A 339 -24.35 -9.12 -13.66
N VAL A 340 -23.16 -9.68 -13.92
CA VAL A 340 -21.94 -9.37 -13.15
C VAL A 340 -21.15 -8.27 -13.80
N ARG A 341 -20.77 -7.26 -13.03
CA ARG A 341 -19.83 -6.19 -13.43
C ARG A 341 -18.41 -6.59 -13.01
N LEU A 342 -17.48 -6.66 -13.96
CA LEU A 342 -16.05 -6.78 -13.66
C LEU A 342 -15.38 -5.42 -13.84
N ILE A 343 -14.89 -4.87 -12.75
CA ILE A 343 -14.16 -3.58 -12.74
C ILE A 343 -12.68 -3.86 -12.52
N VAL A 344 -11.86 -3.26 -13.35
CA VAL A 344 -10.39 -3.38 -13.28
C VAL A 344 -9.77 -1.99 -13.24
N VAL A 345 -9.00 -1.70 -12.20
CA VAL A 345 -8.26 -0.45 -12.02
C VAL A 345 -6.80 -0.78 -11.81
N PRO A 346 -5.94 -0.60 -12.82
CA PRO A 346 -4.50 -0.82 -12.67
C PRO A 346 -3.91 0.09 -11.60
N ALA A 347 -2.92 -0.41 -10.85
CA ALA A 347 -2.30 0.34 -9.76
C ALA A 347 -1.55 1.60 -10.26
N SER A 348 -1.04 1.58 -11.50
CA SER A 348 -0.37 2.74 -12.11
C SER A 348 -0.45 2.71 -13.64
N ASP A 349 -0.08 3.82 -14.27
CA ASP A 349 0.09 3.91 -15.73
C ASP A 349 1.22 2.97 -16.23
N GLU A 350 2.30 2.80 -15.46
CA GLU A 350 3.37 1.84 -15.78
C GLU A 350 2.81 0.40 -15.81
N VAL A 351 2.03 0.02 -14.80
CA VAL A 351 1.36 -1.28 -14.74
C VAL A 351 0.38 -1.46 -15.89
N LEU A 352 -0.44 -0.43 -16.18
CA LEU A 352 -1.39 -0.47 -17.29
C LEU A 352 -0.70 -0.71 -18.63
N ARG A 353 0.36 0.04 -18.93
CA ARG A 353 1.13 -0.11 -20.18
C ARG A 353 1.78 -1.47 -20.29
N THR A 354 2.36 -1.96 -19.20
CA THR A 354 3.00 -3.28 -19.17
C THR A 354 1.99 -4.40 -19.36
N ALA A 355 0.84 -4.32 -18.69
CA ALA A 355 -0.25 -5.30 -18.82
C ALA A 355 -0.91 -5.26 -20.22
N LEU A 356 -0.95 -4.07 -20.85
CA LEU A 356 -1.42 -3.91 -22.24
C LEU A 356 -0.45 -4.58 -23.20
N ALA A 357 0.84 -4.30 -23.10
CA ALA A 357 1.88 -4.90 -23.92
C ALA A 357 1.93 -6.44 -23.79
N ALA A 358 1.61 -6.97 -22.59
CA ALA A 358 1.52 -8.41 -22.33
C ALA A 358 0.20 -9.05 -22.78
N GLY A 359 -0.78 -8.29 -23.32
CA GLY A 359 -2.08 -8.78 -23.77
C GLY A 359 -3.06 -9.11 -22.63
N HIS A 360 -2.74 -8.75 -21.40
CA HIS A 360 -3.62 -9.00 -20.24
C HIS A 360 -4.86 -8.10 -20.29
N ILE A 361 -4.68 -6.81 -20.58
CA ILE A 361 -5.78 -5.85 -20.70
C ILE A 361 -6.72 -6.23 -21.83
N GLU A 362 -6.20 -6.65 -23.00
CA GLU A 362 -7.01 -7.13 -24.10
C GLU A 362 -7.91 -8.31 -23.67
N THR A 363 -7.33 -9.29 -22.95
CA THR A 363 -8.06 -10.44 -22.43
C THR A 363 -9.17 -10.03 -21.46
N LEU A 364 -8.89 -9.10 -20.55
CA LEU A 364 -9.86 -8.60 -19.58
C LEU A 364 -11.01 -7.85 -20.26
N LEU A 365 -10.72 -7.00 -21.24
CA LEU A 365 -11.73 -6.29 -22.04
C LEU A 365 -12.59 -7.26 -22.87
N ALA A 366 -11.98 -8.26 -23.50
CA ALA A 366 -12.71 -9.31 -24.26
C ALA A 366 -13.64 -10.12 -23.35
N ALA A 367 -13.28 -10.29 -22.07
CA ALA A 367 -14.13 -10.91 -21.06
C ALA A 367 -15.30 -10.02 -20.61
N GLY A 368 -15.30 -8.73 -20.97
CA GLY A 368 -16.33 -7.75 -20.61
C GLY A 368 -15.99 -6.91 -19.38
N ALA A 369 -14.69 -6.78 -19.03
CA ALA A 369 -14.26 -5.90 -17.95
C ALA A 369 -14.43 -4.42 -18.33
N MET A 370 -14.78 -3.60 -17.34
CA MET A 370 -14.73 -2.15 -17.39
C MET A 370 -13.38 -1.69 -16.85
N LEU A 371 -12.56 -1.08 -17.70
CA LEU A 371 -11.25 -0.58 -17.34
C LEU A 371 -11.34 0.85 -16.79
N GLY A 372 -10.81 1.06 -15.60
CA GLY A 372 -10.73 2.37 -14.98
C GLY A 372 -9.37 3.04 -15.13
N VAL A 373 -9.35 4.33 -14.84
CA VAL A 373 -8.11 5.13 -14.77
C VAL A 373 -7.27 4.64 -13.58
N PRO A 374 -5.94 4.48 -13.74
CA PRO A 374 -5.06 4.14 -12.63
C PRO A 374 -5.24 5.04 -11.41
N GLY A 375 -5.47 4.44 -10.25
CA GLY A 375 -5.76 5.14 -9.00
C GLY A 375 -6.43 4.24 -7.96
N CYS A 376 -7.07 4.82 -6.94
CA CYS A 376 -7.76 4.09 -5.88
C CYS A 376 -9.06 3.40 -6.36
N GLY A 377 -9.72 3.97 -7.38
CA GLY A 377 -10.93 3.39 -7.95
C GLY A 377 -12.12 3.36 -6.97
N PRO A 378 -12.97 2.31 -7.04
CA PRO A 378 -14.15 2.19 -6.19
C PRO A 378 -13.87 1.73 -4.75
N CYS A 379 -12.61 1.55 -4.34
CA CYS A 379 -12.24 1.03 -3.03
C CYS A 379 -12.88 1.83 -1.89
N MET A 380 -12.84 3.15 -1.95
CA MET A 380 -13.48 4.02 -0.95
C MET A 380 -15.00 4.14 -1.09
N GLY A 381 -15.60 3.52 -2.12
CA GLY A 381 -17.03 3.52 -2.31
C GLY A 381 -17.66 4.84 -2.77
N ASN A 382 -16.87 5.79 -3.23
CA ASN A 382 -17.34 7.14 -3.58
C ASN A 382 -17.43 7.40 -5.09
N HIS A 383 -16.85 6.57 -5.93
CA HIS A 383 -16.93 6.70 -7.39
C HIS A 383 -16.58 5.39 -8.12
N PHE A 384 -16.71 5.39 -9.43
CA PHE A 384 -16.28 4.36 -10.38
C PHE A 384 -16.82 2.95 -10.07
N GLY A 385 -18.13 2.83 -9.87
CA GLY A 385 -18.79 1.53 -9.70
C GLY A 385 -19.10 1.18 -8.24
N ALA A 386 -19.56 2.16 -7.48
CA ALA A 386 -20.17 1.90 -6.19
C ALA A 386 -21.36 0.96 -6.36
N PRO A 387 -21.48 -0.12 -5.55
CA PRO A 387 -22.58 -1.06 -5.64
C PRO A 387 -23.85 -0.48 -5.02
N ALA A 388 -24.99 -0.99 -5.47
CA ALA A 388 -26.28 -0.69 -4.85
C ALA A 388 -26.46 -1.44 -3.52
N ALA A 389 -27.42 -0.98 -2.72
CA ALA A 389 -27.81 -1.67 -1.50
C ALA A 389 -28.24 -3.12 -1.80
N GLY A 390 -27.73 -4.06 -1.01
CA GLY A 390 -27.99 -5.49 -1.17
C GLY A 390 -27.16 -6.22 -2.25
N GLU A 391 -26.35 -5.52 -3.04
CA GLU A 391 -25.42 -6.16 -3.97
C GLU A 391 -24.21 -6.78 -3.22
N THR A 392 -23.77 -7.93 -3.70
CA THR A 392 -22.54 -8.58 -3.21
C THR A 392 -21.39 -8.25 -4.15
N VAL A 393 -20.31 -7.71 -3.59
CA VAL A 393 -19.06 -7.41 -4.30
C VAL A 393 -17.96 -8.35 -3.82
N ILE A 394 -17.26 -8.99 -4.76
CA ILE A 394 -15.99 -9.65 -4.48
C ILE A 394 -14.86 -8.73 -4.90
N SER A 395 -13.92 -8.43 -3.99
CA SER A 395 -12.90 -7.44 -4.23
C SER A 395 -11.52 -7.91 -3.78
N ARG A 396 -10.50 -7.49 -4.50
CA ARG A 396 -9.11 -7.58 -4.04
C ARG A 396 -8.66 -6.34 -3.26
N SER A 397 -9.54 -5.35 -3.06
CA SER A 397 -9.28 -4.21 -2.18
C SER A 397 -9.45 -4.59 -0.70
N GLU A 398 -8.96 -3.74 0.18
CA GLU A 398 -9.05 -3.88 1.64
C GLU A 398 -10.11 -2.95 2.25
N GLU A 399 -10.36 -1.81 1.65
CA GLU A 399 -11.28 -0.80 2.17
C GLU A 399 -12.74 -1.24 2.02
N ARG A 400 -13.57 -0.95 3.04
CA ARG A 400 -14.95 -1.42 3.15
C ARG A 400 -15.98 -0.32 3.29
N ARG A 401 -15.60 0.92 3.02
CA ARG A 401 -16.51 2.06 3.16
C ARG A 401 -17.55 2.15 2.05
N VAL A 402 -17.67 1.12 1.22
CA VAL A 402 -18.74 1.02 0.24
C VAL A 402 -20.05 0.80 0.98
N GLY A 403 -20.80 1.85 1.15
CA GLY A 403 -22.16 1.95 1.71
C GLY A 403 -22.49 1.00 2.87
N LYS A 404 -23.05 1.48 3.96
CA LYS A 404 -23.39 0.70 5.18
C LYS A 404 -24.25 -0.56 4.91
N GLU A 405 -24.70 -0.77 3.69
CA GLU A 405 -25.62 -1.82 3.27
C GLU A 405 -25.03 -2.79 2.25
N CYS A 406 -23.77 -2.62 1.83
CA CYS A 406 -23.11 -3.47 0.84
C CYS A 406 -22.45 -4.68 1.52
N ARG A 407 -22.65 -5.87 0.94
CA ARG A 407 -21.93 -7.08 1.32
C ARG A 407 -20.65 -7.18 0.49
N LEU A 408 -19.55 -6.65 1.01
CA LEU A 408 -18.22 -6.80 0.41
C LEU A 408 -17.56 -8.08 0.89
N THR A 409 -17.00 -8.82 -0.06
CA THR A 409 -16.21 -10.02 0.21
C THR A 409 -14.82 -9.81 -0.39
N CYS A 410 -13.77 -9.74 0.45
CA CYS A 410 -12.38 -9.60 0.01
C CYS A 410 -11.77 -10.99 -0.26
N ARG A 411 -11.08 -11.14 -1.39
CA ARG A 411 -10.24 -12.28 -1.71
C ARG A 411 -8.87 -11.82 -2.25
#